data_d7352389695ad88872629a04cba763a3
#
_entry.id   d7352389695ad88872629a04cba763a3
#
_cell.length_a   1.000
_cell.length_b   1.000
_cell.length_c   1.000
_cell.angle_alpha   90.00
_cell.angle_beta   90.00
_cell.angle_gamma   90.00
#
_symmetry.space_group_name_H-M   'P 1'
#
loop_
_entity.id
_entity.type
_entity.pdbx_description
1 polymer ?
#
loop_
_entity_poly.entity_id
_entity_poly.type
_entity_poly.pdbx_seq_one_letter_code
_entity_poly.pdbx_strand_id
1 'polypeptide(L)'
;MNGSKPALGIGLWQLWLALGVLWLATLPVRPLFDPDEGRYGEIPREMWVSGDWVTPRLNGVKYFEKPPLQYWATASIYSVFGKSEWTSRLWSAALGFLCIPLVYGFARRIGQSRHVATIGAMTLAISPLYVIVSHLNLLDQAFTFFITATVFALSLIHI
;
A
#
# COMPACT_ATOMS: atom_id res chain seq x y z
N MET A 1 -6.77 45.51 18.56
CA MET A 1 -5.96 44.37 19.05
C MET A 1 -6.84 43.15 18.98
N ASN A 2 -6.75 42.42 17.87
CA ASN A 2 -7.55 41.20 17.70
C ASN A 2 -6.59 40.00 17.72
N GLY A 3 -6.42 39.44 18.92
CA GLY A 3 -5.62 38.24 19.14
C GLY A 3 -6.39 37.02 18.64
N SER A 4 -6.26 36.68 17.37
CA SER A 4 -6.67 35.39 16.87
C SER A 4 -5.79 34.31 17.53
N LYS A 5 -6.37 33.56 18.47
CA LYS A 5 -5.74 32.36 19.01
C LYS A 5 -5.34 31.47 17.84
N PRO A 6 -4.11 30.92 17.81
CA PRO A 6 -3.78 29.95 16.79
C PRO A 6 -4.72 28.78 16.97
N ALA A 7 -5.56 28.51 15.97
CA ALA A 7 -6.22 27.22 15.86
C ALA A 7 -5.13 26.16 15.99
N LEU A 8 -5.36 25.12 16.78
CA LEU A 8 -4.50 23.95 16.92
C LEU A 8 -4.21 23.40 15.50
N GLY A 9 -3.21 23.97 14.85
CA GLY A 9 -2.83 23.61 13.52
C GLY A 9 -2.13 22.26 13.56
N ILE A 10 -2.92 21.18 13.42
CA ILE A 10 -2.35 19.87 13.14
C ILE A 10 -1.48 20.03 11.91
N GLY A 11 -0.17 19.84 12.07
CA GLY A 11 0.77 19.92 10.97
C GLY A 11 0.46 18.81 9.94
N LEU A 12 0.72 19.07 8.67
CA LEU A 12 0.46 18.10 7.60
C LEU A 12 1.13 16.74 7.88
N TRP A 13 2.32 16.74 8.49
CA TRP A 13 3.03 15.51 8.87
C TRP A 13 2.29 14.70 9.95
N GLN A 14 1.63 15.37 10.91
CA GLN A 14 0.82 14.70 11.93
C GLN A 14 -0.43 14.05 11.32
N LEU A 15 -1.03 14.71 10.32
CA LEU A 15 -2.14 14.13 9.56
C LEU A 15 -1.71 12.86 8.83
N TRP A 16 -0.56 12.88 8.15
CA TRP A 16 -0.01 11.70 7.46
C TRP A 16 0.33 10.58 8.44
N LEU A 17 0.91 10.92 9.58
CA LEU A 17 1.24 9.94 10.61
C LEU A 17 -0.04 9.27 11.17
N ALA A 18 -1.03 10.09 11.55
CA ALA A 18 -2.30 9.57 12.07
C ALA A 18 -3.03 8.69 11.06
N LEU A 19 -3.06 9.12 9.78
CA LEU A 19 -3.64 8.34 8.70
C LEU A 19 -2.88 7.02 8.51
N GLY A 20 -1.54 7.03 8.53
CA GLY A 20 -0.71 5.82 8.39
C GLY A 20 -0.91 4.85 9.55
N VAL A 21 -0.96 5.34 10.78
CA VAL A 21 -1.25 4.51 11.95
C VAL A 21 -2.63 3.87 11.83
N LEU A 22 -3.67 4.63 11.50
CA LEU A 22 -5.02 4.11 11.31
C LEU A 22 -5.06 3.09 10.18
N TRP A 23 -4.39 3.36 9.06
CA TRP A 23 -4.32 2.50 7.89
C TRP A 23 -3.73 1.13 8.22
N LEU A 24 -2.62 1.09 8.96
CA LEU A 24 -1.95 -0.15 9.32
C LEU A 24 -2.62 -0.88 10.49
N ALA A 25 -3.23 -0.15 11.43
CA ALA A 25 -3.90 -0.74 12.59
C ALA A 25 -5.16 -1.54 12.22
N THR A 26 -5.76 -1.27 11.06
CA THR A 26 -6.97 -1.96 10.59
C THR A 26 -6.69 -3.27 9.83
N LEU A 27 -5.44 -3.57 9.50
CA LEU A 27 -5.07 -4.78 8.74
C LEU A 27 -5.44 -6.12 9.42
N PRO A 28 -5.28 -6.29 10.76
CA PRO A 28 -5.53 -7.58 11.40
C PRO A 28 -7.01 -7.83 11.76
N VAL A 29 -7.93 -6.93 11.40
CA VAL A 29 -9.32 -6.95 11.90
C VAL A 29 -10.11 -8.16 11.40
N ARG A 30 -9.70 -8.80 10.30
CA ARG A 30 -10.41 -9.95 9.72
C ARG A 30 -9.44 -11.04 9.25
N PRO A 31 -9.86 -12.32 9.18
CA PRO A 31 -9.08 -13.39 8.57
C PRO A 31 -8.83 -13.12 7.07
N LEU A 32 -7.89 -13.87 6.47
CA LEU A 32 -7.63 -13.78 5.03
C LEU A 32 -8.87 -14.29 4.26
N PHE A 33 -9.20 -13.59 3.21
CA PHE A 33 -10.37 -13.90 2.37
C PHE A 33 -10.02 -14.95 1.32
N ASP A 34 -10.78 -16.02 1.29
CA ASP A 34 -10.62 -17.08 0.29
C ASP A 34 -11.30 -16.72 -1.04
N PRO A 35 -10.77 -17.18 -2.18
CA PRO A 35 -9.54 -17.97 -2.33
C PRO A 35 -8.26 -17.14 -2.50
N ASP A 36 -8.37 -15.87 -2.79
CA ASP A 36 -7.24 -15.07 -3.30
C ASP A 36 -6.23 -14.68 -2.23
N GLU A 37 -6.66 -14.11 -1.09
CA GLU A 37 -5.73 -13.75 -0.02
C GLU A 37 -5.06 -14.98 0.59
N GLY A 38 -5.79 -16.10 0.70
CA GLY A 38 -5.24 -17.37 1.15
C GLY A 38 -4.10 -17.84 0.24
N ARG A 39 -4.32 -17.82 -1.07
CA ARG A 39 -3.34 -18.19 -2.10
C ARG A 39 -2.10 -17.30 -2.06
N TYR A 40 -2.31 -15.97 -2.03
CA TYR A 40 -1.21 -14.99 -1.98
C TYR A 40 -0.52 -14.90 -0.62
N GLY A 41 -1.07 -15.51 0.41
CA GLY A 41 -0.41 -15.69 1.70
C GLY A 41 0.36 -17.01 1.78
N GLU A 42 -0.14 -18.08 1.14
CA GLU A 42 0.47 -19.41 1.20
C GLU A 42 1.72 -19.53 0.31
N ILE A 43 1.68 -19.02 -0.92
CA ILE A 43 2.83 -19.08 -1.83
C ILE A 43 4.09 -18.44 -1.20
N PRO A 44 4.06 -17.19 -0.66
CA PRO A 44 5.20 -16.62 0.05
C PRO A 44 5.62 -17.41 1.29
N ARG A 45 4.68 -18.05 1.98
CA ARG A 45 5.01 -18.91 3.13
C ARG A 45 5.83 -20.13 2.69
N GLU A 46 5.42 -20.79 1.61
CA GLU A 46 6.19 -21.92 1.07
C GLU A 46 7.58 -21.49 0.60
N MET A 47 7.69 -20.34 -0.08
CA MET A 47 8.98 -19.77 -0.47
C MET A 47 9.90 -19.51 0.74
N TRP A 48 9.36 -18.90 1.79
CA TRP A 48 10.11 -18.62 3.02
C TRP A 48 10.55 -19.89 3.75
N VAL A 49 9.65 -20.86 3.90
CA VAL A 49 9.94 -22.10 4.66
C VAL A 49 10.86 -23.03 3.87
N SER A 50 10.70 -23.14 2.55
CA SER A 50 11.54 -24.02 1.72
C SER A 50 12.89 -23.40 1.35
N GLY A 51 13.02 -22.07 1.41
CA GLY A 51 14.19 -21.35 0.90
C GLY A 51 14.24 -21.26 -0.64
N ASP A 52 13.27 -21.82 -1.36
CA ASP A 52 13.17 -21.70 -2.83
C ASP A 52 12.41 -20.44 -3.22
N TRP A 53 13.14 -19.35 -3.39
CA TRP A 53 12.59 -18.03 -3.75
C TRP A 53 12.38 -17.87 -5.26
N VAL A 54 12.79 -18.84 -6.06
CA VAL A 54 12.71 -18.78 -7.53
C VAL A 54 11.44 -19.46 -8.04
N THR A 55 11.07 -20.60 -7.42
CA THR A 55 9.95 -21.41 -7.88
C THR A 55 8.74 -21.23 -6.96
N PRO A 56 7.77 -20.35 -7.28
CA PRO A 56 6.56 -20.24 -6.49
C PRO A 56 5.77 -21.55 -6.51
N ARG A 57 5.28 -21.97 -5.34
CA ARG A 57 4.47 -23.18 -5.16
C ARG A 57 3.22 -22.86 -4.34
N LEU A 58 2.16 -23.55 -4.66
CA LEU A 58 0.92 -23.54 -3.89
C LEU A 58 0.57 -24.99 -3.52
N ASN A 59 0.62 -25.32 -2.24
CA ASN A 59 0.45 -26.70 -1.73
C ASN A 59 1.42 -27.69 -2.43
N GLY A 60 2.68 -27.28 -2.59
CA GLY A 60 3.73 -28.07 -3.24
C GLY A 60 3.69 -28.07 -4.77
N VAL A 61 2.61 -27.62 -5.40
CA VAL A 61 2.48 -27.55 -6.87
C VAL A 61 3.04 -26.22 -7.39
N LYS A 62 3.84 -26.28 -8.46
CA LYS A 62 4.41 -25.08 -9.11
C LYS A 62 3.30 -24.15 -9.60
N TYR A 63 3.44 -22.85 -9.31
CA TYR A 63 2.43 -21.83 -9.59
C TYR A 63 3.05 -20.62 -10.27
N PHE A 64 2.95 -20.53 -11.60
CA PHE A 64 3.57 -19.47 -12.41
C PHE A 64 2.56 -18.49 -13.03
N GLU A 65 1.34 -18.42 -12.51
CA GLU A 65 0.28 -17.57 -13.09
C GLU A 65 0.51 -16.08 -12.90
N LYS A 66 1.29 -15.69 -11.90
CA LYS A 66 1.46 -14.29 -11.51
C LYS A 66 2.93 -13.91 -11.36
N PRO A 67 3.28 -12.63 -11.58
CA PRO A 67 4.66 -12.16 -11.40
C PRO A 67 5.12 -12.29 -9.94
N PRO A 68 6.41 -12.61 -9.71
CA PRO A 68 6.89 -13.03 -8.40
C PRO A 68 7.10 -11.89 -7.39
N LEU A 69 7.08 -10.63 -7.80
CA LEU A 69 7.40 -9.48 -6.93
C LEU A 69 6.55 -9.44 -5.66
N GLN A 70 5.24 -9.70 -5.77
CA GLN A 70 4.33 -9.77 -4.63
C GLN A 70 4.76 -10.86 -3.65
N TYR A 71 5.11 -12.04 -4.17
CA TYR A 71 5.53 -13.17 -3.35
C TYR A 71 6.85 -12.89 -2.63
N TRP A 72 7.83 -12.33 -3.34
CA TRP A 72 9.12 -11.96 -2.74
C TRP A 72 8.97 -10.91 -1.64
N ALA A 73 8.17 -9.89 -1.88
CA ALA A 73 7.94 -8.85 -0.88
C ALA A 73 7.26 -9.42 0.37
N THR A 74 6.21 -10.23 0.21
CA THR A 74 5.50 -10.84 1.33
C THR A 74 6.36 -11.88 2.04
N ALA A 75 7.14 -12.71 1.31
CA ALA A 75 8.07 -13.68 1.91
C ALA A 75 9.18 -12.97 2.71
N SER A 76 9.68 -11.84 2.23
CA SER A 76 10.63 -11.01 2.97
C SER A 76 10.04 -10.46 4.26
N ILE A 77 8.78 -10.02 4.23
CA ILE A 77 8.06 -9.58 5.43
C ILE A 77 7.89 -10.73 6.42
N TYR A 78 7.54 -11.93 5.94
CA TYR A 78 7.42 -13.12 6.79
C TYR A 78 8.74 -13.53 7.43
N SER A 79 9.87 -13.36 6.74
CA SER A 79 11.19 -13.69 7.29
C SER A 79 11.58 -12.79 8.46
N VAL A 80 11.04 -11.57 8.55
CA VAL A 80 11.35 -10.60 9.61
C VAL A 80 10.32 -10.62 10.73
N PHE A 81 9.03 -10.67 10.39
CA PHE A 81 7.91 -10.47 11.32
C PHE A 81 7.09 -11.73 11.59
N GLY A 82 7.40 -12.84 10.90
CA GLY A 82 6.58 -14.04 10.94
C GLY A 82 5.30 -13.94 10.10
N LYS A 83 4.60 -15.08 9.93
CA LYS A 83 3.33 -15.15 9.20
C LYS A 83 2.16 -14.76 10.10
N SER A 84 1.36 -13.82 9.65
CA SER A 84 0.08 -13.41 10.24
C SER A 84 -0.79 -12.76 9.16
N GLU A 85 -2.08 -12.51 9.45
CA GLU A 85 -2.97 -11.74 8.57
C GLU A 85 -2.43 -10.34 8.31
N TRP A 86 -1.88 -9.72 9.33
CA TRP A 86 -1.26 -8.39 9.27
C TRP A 86 -0.06 -8.38 8.31
N THR A 87 0.90 -9.30 8.50
CA THR A 87 2.11 -9.36 7.67
C THR A 87 1.80 -9.76 6.23
N SER A 88 0.77 -10.56 6.00
CA SER A 88 0.30 -10.92 4.65
C SER A 88 -0.18 -9.73 3.84
N ARG A 89 -0.82 -8.74 4.50
CA ARG A 89 -1.38 -7.54 3.87
C ARG A 89 -0.42 -6.35 3.85
N LEU A 90 0.66 -6.40 4.62
CA LEU A 90 1.53 -5.25 4.87
C LEU A 90 2.10 -4.65 3.58
N TRP A 91 2.50 -5.47 2.62
CA TRP A 91 3.02 -5.00 1.33
C TRP A 91 1.97 -4.21 0.54
N SER A 92 0.79 -4.78 0.32
CA SER A 92 -0.31 -4.13 -0.40
C SER A 92 -0.75 -2.85 0.30
N ALA A 93 -0.92 -2.90 1.61
CA ALA A 93 -1.32 -1.74 2.41
C ALA A 93 -0.26 -0.63 2.40
N ALA A 94 1.02 -0.96 2.47
CA ALA A 94 2.11 0.02 2.41
C ALA A 94 2.12 0.73 1.06
N LEU A 95 2.00 0.01 -0.04
CA LEU A 95 1.95 0.61 -1.38
C LEU A 95 0.67 1.44 -1.58
N GLY A 96 -0.47 0.96 -1.07
CA GLY A 96 -1.71 1.73 -1.05
C GLY A 96 -1.57 3.04 -0.28
N PHE A 97 -0.99 2.99 0.90
CA PHE A 97 -0.72 4.20 1.67
C PHE A 97 0.24 5.15 0.92
N LEU A 98 1.32 4.63 0.34
CA LEU A 98 2.33 5.43 -0.38
C LEU A 98 1.78 6.13 -1.64
N CYS A 99 0.74 5.60 -2.28
CA CYS A 99 0.06 6.30 -3.37
C CYS A 99 -0.54 7.64 -2.93
N ILE A 100 -0.99 7.77 -1.68
CA ILE A 100 -1.66 8.98 -1.19
C ILE A 100 -0.70 10.18 -1.18
N PRO A 101 0.47 10.12 -0.49
CA PRO A 101 1.45 11.20 -0.57
C PRO A 101 2.06 11.35 -1.98
N LEU A 102 2.10 10.29 -2.79
CA LEU A 102 2.53 10.36 -4.19
C LEU A 102 1.61 11.29 -5.00
N VAL A 103 0.30 11.14 -4.89
CA VAL A 103 -0.71 12.01 -5.52
C VAL A 103 -0.58 13.44 -5.01
N TYR A 104 -0.43 13.63 -3.70
CA TYR A 104 -0.18 14.95 -3.14
C TYR A 104 1.08 15.60 -3.73
N GLY A 105 2.19 14.89 -3.73
CA GLY A 105 3.48 15.37 -4.24
C GLY A 105 3.42 15.72 -5.73
N PHE A 106 2.77 14.89 -6.52
CA PHE A 106 2.57 15.16 -7.94
C PHE A 106 1.72 16.43 -8.16
N ALA A 107 0.58 16.56 -7.49
CA ALA A 107 -0.25 17.76 -7.58
C ALA A 107 0.52 19.03 -7.23
N ARG A 108 1.38 18.98 -6.22
CA ARG A 108 2.26 20.09 -5.85
C ARG A 108 3.30 20.40 -6.94
N ARG A 109 3.86 19.38 -7.58
CA ARG A 109 4.87 19.54 -8.65
C ARG A 109 4.31 20.16 -9.92
N ILE A 110 3.05 19.89 -10.25
CA ILE A 110 2.37 20.53 -11.39
C ILE A 110 1.74 21.89 -11.06
N GLY A 111 2.14 22.50 -9.93
CA GLY A 111 1.75 23.89 -9.57
C GLY A 111 0.42 24.03 -8.83
N GLN A 112 -0.24 22.93 -8.44
CA GLN A 112 -1.49 23.02 -7.69
C GLN A 112 -1.28 23.61 -6.29
N SER A 113 -2.29 24.32 -5.77
CA SER A 113 -2.27 24.84 -4.41
C SER A 113 -2.20 23.71 -3.37
N ARG A 114 -1.73 24.04 -2.14
CA ARG A 114 -1.70 23.07 -1.04
C ARG A 114 -3.09 22.48 -0.76
N HIS A 115 -4.13 23.30 -0.81
CA HIS A 115 -5.51 22.85 -0.59
C HIS A 115 -5.96 21.84 -1.64
N VAL A 116 -5.77 22.14 -2.91
CA VAL A 116 -6.14 21.23 -4.01
C VAL A 116 -5.39 19.92 -3.92
N ALA A 117 -4.09 19.95 -3.68
CA ALA A 117 -3.28 18.76 -3.51
C ALA A 117 -3.74 17.89 -2.31
N THR A 118 -4.07 18.55 -1.18
CA THR A 118 -4.58 17.84 0.00
C THR A 118 -5.95 17.22 -0.27
N ILE A 119 -6.88 17.95 -0.89
CA ILE A 119 -8.20 17.42 -1.24
C ILE A 119 -8.05 16.20 -2.16
N GLY A 120 -7.26 16.29 -3.22
CA GLY A 120 -7.04 15.17 -4.14
C GLY A 120 -6.49 13.93 -3.44
N ALA A 121 -5.47 14.10 -2.60
CA ALA A 121 -4.88 13.00 -1.83
C ALA A 121 -5.87 12.41 -0.81
N MET A 122 -6.64 13.23 -0.11
CA MET A 122 -7.65 12.77 0.85
C MET A 122 -8.81 12.08 0.16
N THR A 123 -9.27 12.56 -0.98
CA THR A 123 -10.30 11.88 -1.79
C THR A 123 -9.87 10.45 -2.13
N LEU A 124 -8.62 10.25 -2.52
CA LEU A 124 -8.09 8.90 -2.74
C LEU A 124 -8.09 8.08 -1.44
N ALA A 125 -7.60 8.68 -0.33
CA ALA A 125 -7.47 8.01 0.96
C ALA A 125 -8.81 7.55 1.56
N ILE A 126 -9.91 8.23 1.24
CA ILE A 126 -11.26 7.88 1.74
C ILE A 126 -12.13 7.16 0.72
N SER A 127 -11.63 6.93 -0.50
CA SER A 127 -12.36 6.18 -1.53
C SER A 127 -12.58 4.74 -1.07
N PRO A 128 -13.83 4.27 -0.91
CA PRO A 128 -14.10 2.97 -0.31
C PRO A 128 -13.45 1.81 -1.08
N LEU A 129 -13.55 1.82 -2.40
CA LEU A 129 -12.94 0.79 -3.24
C LEU A 129 -11.42 0.77 -3.09
N TYR A 130 -10.78 1.94 -3.07
CA TYR A 130 -9.34 2.06 -2.91
C TYR A 130 -8.87 1.52 -1.55
N VAL A 131 -9.57 1.90 -0.48
CA VAL A 131 -9.28 1.41 0.88
C VAL A 131 -9.42 -0.11 0.95
N ILE A 132 -10.53 -0.66 0.46
CA ILE A 132 -10.78 -2.10 0.47
C ILE A 132 -9.66 -2.85 -0.26
N VAL A 133 -9.36 -2.48 -1.50
CA VAL A 133 -8.31 -3.16 -2.31
C VAL A 133 -6.93 -3.02 -1.66
N SER A 134 -6.62 -1.88 -1.07
CA SER A 134 -5.36 -1.67 -0.36
C SER A 134 -5.20 -2.54 0.90
N HIS A 135 -6.30 -2.96 1.51
CA HIS A 135 -6.33 -3.81 2.70
C HIS A 135 -6.50 -5.29 2.37
N LEU A 136 -6.45 -5.66 1.10
CA LEU A 136 -6.42 -7.03 0.63
C LEU A 136 -4.99 -7.42 0.22
N ASN A 137 -4.61 -8.67 0.47
CA ASN A 137 -3.37 -9.22 -0.04
C ASN A 137 -3.54 -9.61 -1.51
N LEU A 138 -3.54 -8.61 -2.39
CA LEU A 138 -3.70 -8.74 -3.83
C LEU A 138 -2.56 -8.06 -4.58
N LEU A 139 -2.35 -8.45 -5.84
CA LEU A 139 -1.33 -7.86 -6.71
C LEU A 139 -1.70 -6.46 -7.21
N ASP A 140 -3.01 -6.16 -7.25
CA ASP A 140 -3.57 -4.95 -7.87
C ASP A 140 -3.00 -3.66 -7.28
N GLN A 141 -2.74 -3.65 -5.98
CA GLN A 141 -2.23 -2.47 -5.31
C GLN A 141 -0.77 -2.15 -5.69
N ALA A 142 0.06 -3.18 -5.83
CA ALA A 142 1.43 -3.01 -6.31
C ALA A 142 1.44 -2.50 -7.76
N PHE A 143 0.60 -3.08 -8.61
CA PHE A 143 0.43 -2.65 -9.99
C PHE A 143 -0.04 -1.19 -10.08
N THR A 144 -1.06 -0.81 -9.29
CA THR A 144 -1.57 0.56 -9.21
C THR A 144 -0.49 1.55 -8.80
N PHE A 145 0.29 1.22 -7.76
CA PHE A 145 1.37 2.08 -7.28
C PHE A 145 2.44 2.31 -8.36
N PHE A 146 2.97 1.24 -8.94
CA PHE A 146 4.06 1.36 -9.91
C PHE A 146 3.62 2.03 -11.21
N ILE A 147 2.40 1.77 -11.71
CA ILE A 147 1.87 2.48 -12.88
C ILE A 147 1.68 3.97 -12.56
N THR A 148 1.07 4.29 -11.44
CA THR A 148 0.87 5.69 -11.03
C THR A 148 2.20 6.42 -10.91
N ALA A 149 3.19 5.82 -10.25
CA ALA A 149 4.53 6.41 -10.12
C ALA A 149 5.20 6.62 -11.48
N THR A 150 5.08 5.65 -12.40
CA THR A 150 5.63 5.73 -13.76
C THR A 150 4.98 6.85 -14.55
N VAL A 151 3.65 6.92 -14.56
CA VAL A 151 2.90 7.97 -15.28
C VAL A 151 3.25 9.36 -14.73
N PHE A 152 3.34 9.50 -13.40
CA PHE A 152 3.72 10.77 -12.81
C PHE A 152 5.18 11.15 -13.13
N ALA A 153 6.10 10.21 -13.10
CA ALA A 153 7.49 10.45 -13.48
C ALA A 153 7.60 10.89 -14.95
N LEU A 154 6.92 10.20 -15.87
CA LEU A 154 6.88 10.57 -17.28
C LEU A 154 6.26 11.95 -17.51
N SER A 155 5.16 12.27 -16.82
CA SER A 155 4.53 13.58 -16.90
C SER A 155 5.47 14.71 -16.47
N LEU A 156 6.27 14.47 -15.43
CA LEU A 156 7.24 15.46 -14.93
C LEU A 156 8.44 15.67 -15.86
N ILE A 157 8.78 14.69 -16.70
CA ILE A 157 9.85 14.84 -17.72
C ILE A 157 9.38 15.76 -18.86
N HIS A 158 8.06 15.79 -19.14
CA HIS A 158 7.49 16.58 -20.24
C HIS A 158 6.97 17.96 -19.82
N ILE A 159 6.99 18.28 -18.54
CA ILE A 159 6.63 19.60 -18.00
C ILE A 159 7.87 20.46 -17.84
#